data_f32db67209f115abb47f858905b094a8
#
_entry.id   f32db67209f115abb47f858905b094a8
#
_cell.length_a   1.000
_cell.length_b   1.000
_cell.length_c   1.000
_cell.angle_alpha   90.00
_cell.angle_beta   90.00
_cell.angle_gamma   90.00
#
_symmetry.space_group_name_H-M   'P 1'
#
loop_
_entity.id
_entity.type
_entity.pdbx_description
1 polymer ?
#
loop_
_entity_poly.entity_id
_entity_poly.type
_entity_poly.pdbx_seq_one_letter_code
_entity_poly.pdbx_strand_id
1 'polypeptide(L)'
;MRIIGGKCKGRRIVAPKSIKARPTTDFAKEGLFNILCNISSIENKEVLDLFAGTGNISFEFASRGANNVLSIDQQMSSIRFISEKAKELELSVSSKRFDAFKLISKLSPHSFDFIFADPPYSNSKIK
;
A
#
# COMPACT_ATOMS: atom_id res chain seq x y z
N MET A 1 -9.19 9.92 0.03
CA MET A 1 -9.23 8.54 -0.52
C MET A 1 -10.28 7.71 0.19
N ARG A 2 -10.77 6.68 -0.45
CA ARG A 2 -11.83 5.85 0.07
C ARG A 2 -11.49 4.37 -0.17
N ILE A 3 -11.79 3.52 0.80
CA ILE A 3 -11.63 2.08 0.63
C ILE A 3 -12.81 1.56 -0.20
N ILE A 4 -12.52 0.85 -1.28
CA ILE A 4 -13.52 0.45 -2.27
C ILE A 4 -14.17 -0.88 -1.93
N GLY A 5 -13.40 -1.83 -1.39
CA GLY A 5 -13.93 -3.17 -1.10
C GLY A 5 -13.45 -3.72 0.22
N GLY A 6 -13.94 -4.92 0.57
CA GLY A 6 -13.54 -5.62 1.77
C GLY A 6 -14.23 -5.14 3.05
N LYS A 7 -13.65 -5.49 4.19
CA LYS A 7 -14.28 -5.25 5.49
C LYS A 7 -14.43 -3.77 5.85
N CYS A 8 -13.58 -2.90 5.29
CA CYS A 8 -13.63 -1.45 5.52
C CYS A 8 -14.23 -0.67 4.35
N LYS A 9 -14.98 -1.34 3.47
CA LYS A 9 -15.61 -0.71 2.31
C LYS A 9 -16.36 0.56 2.69
N GLY A 10 -16.11 1.64 1.96
CA GLY A 10 -16.77 2.92 2.15
C GLY A 10 -16.09 3.84 3.16
N ARG A 11 -15.12 3.36 3.92
CA ARG A 11 -14.40 4.20 4.88
C ARG A 11 -13.55 5.22 4.15
N ARG A 12 -13.63 6.47 4.59
CA ARG A 12 -12.84 7.55 4.02
C ARG A 12 -11.59 7.77 4.85
N ILE A 13 -10.48 8.04 4.19
CA ILE A 13 -9.20 8.33 4.83
C ILE A 13 -8.69 9.65 4.28
N VAL A 14 -8.40 10.58 5.17
CA VAL A 14 -7.84 11.89 4.80
C VAL A 14 -6.40 11.94 5.24
N ALA A 15 -5.49 11.96 4.28
CA ALA A 15 -4.06 12.02 4.57
C ALA A 15 -3.61 13.46 4.80
N PRO A 16 -2.63 13.68 5.69
CA PRO A 16 -2.03 15.02 5.85
C PRO A 16 -1.38 15.50 4.56
N LYS A 17 -1.47 16.78 4.29
CA LYS A 17 -0.83 17.39 3.11
C LYS A 17 0.69 17.33 3.18
N SER A 18 1.25 17.10 4.36
CA SER A 18 2.69 16.93 4.53
C SER A 18 3.24 15.67 3.86
N ILE A 19 2.38 14.69 3.60
CA ILE A 19 2.79 13.47 2.89
C ILE A 19 2.79 13.77 1.40
N LYS A 20 3.98 13.77 0.82
CA LYS A 20 4.15 13.99 -0.62
C LYS A 20 3.97 12.67 -1.33
N ALA A 21 2.81 12.50 -1.95
CA ALA A 21 2.51 11.30 -2.70
C ALA A 21 1.61 11.68 -3.88
N ARG A 22 1.82 11.00 -5.00
CA ARG A 22 0.95 11.20 -6.15
C ARG A 22 -0.40 10.56 -5.84
N PRO A 23 -1.52 11.30 -5.95
CA PRO A 23 -2.82 10.73 -5.65
C PRO A 23 -3.20 9.65 -6.67
N THR A 24 -3.75 8.55 -6.16
CA THR A 24 -4.39 7.52 -6.97
C THR A 24 -5.89 7.69 -6.83
N THR A 25 -6.58 7.89 -7.94
CA THR A 25 -8.03 8.08 -7.89
C THR A 25 -8.74 6.80 -7.45
N ASP A 26 -9.93 6.96 -6.88
CA ASP A 26 -10.76 5.81 -6.51
C ASP A 26 -11.08 4.96 -7.73
N PHE A 27 -11.33 5.58 -8.87
CA PHE A 27 -11.61 4.88 -10.13
C PHE A 27 -10.42 4.02 -10.57
N ALA A 28 -9.21 4.58 -10.56
CA ALA A 28 -8.00 3.85 -10.95
C ALA A 28 -7.72 2.69 -9.99
N LYS A 29 -7.91 2.91 -8.70
CA LYS A 29 -7.72 1.88 -7.68
C LYS A 29 -8.73 0.75 -7.86
N GLU A 30 -10.00 1.07 -8.10
CA GLU A 30 -11.03 0.07 -8.35
C GLU A 30 -10.68 -0.79 -9.56
N GLY A 31 -10.26 -0.15 -10.67
CA GLY A 31 -9.83 -0.88 -11.87
C GLY A 31 -8.67 -1.84 -11.59
N LEU A 32 -7.67 -1.37 -10.86
CA LEU A 32 -6.52 -2.21 -10.50
C LEU A 32 -6.96 -3.43 -9.70
N PHE A 33 -7.77 -3.23 -8.67
CA PHE A 33 -8.17 -4.35 -7.80
C PHE A 33 -9.16 -5.29 -8.48
N ASN A 34 -9.96 -4.80 -9.43
CA ASN A 34 -10.80 -5.68 -10.25
C ASN A 34 -9.93 -6.65 -11.05
N ILE A 35 -8.84 -6.15 -11.64
CA ILE A 35 -7.90 -6.99 -12.38
C ILE A 35 -7.22 -8.01 -11.45
N LEU A 36 -6.72 -7.54 -10.31
CA LEU A 36 -6.01 -8.40 -9.37
C LEU A 36 -6.91 -9.52 -8.84
N CYS A 37 -8.16 -9.21 -8.51
CA CYS A 37 -9.10 -10.21 -7.99
C CYS A 37 -9.47 -11.26 -9.03
N ASN A 38 -9.37 -10.94 -10.32
CA ASN A 38 -9.58 -11.91 -11.40
C ASN A 38 -8.38 -12.83 -11.63
N ILE A 39 -7.19 -12.39 -11.24
CA ILE A 39 -5.97 -13.18 -11.39
C ILE A 39 -5.78 -14.13 -10.21
N SER A 40 -5.99 -13.64 -9.00
CA SER A 40 -5.76 -14.38 -7.77
C SER A 40 -6.56 -13.81 -6.62
N SER A 41 -6.85 -14.64 -5.62
CA SER A 41 -7.44 -14.16 -4.38
C SER A 41 -6.43 -13.32 -3.60
N ILE A 42 -6.90 -12.25 -2.96
CA ILE A 42 -6.10 -11.42 -2.06
C ILE A 42 -6.13 -11.98 -0.64
N GLU A 43 -7.16 -12.75 -0.33
CA GLU A 43 -7.37 -13.26 1.03
C GLU A 43 -6.20 -14.11 1.50
N ASN A 44 -5.72 -13.83 2.71
CA ASN A 44 -4.60 -14.50 3.36
C ASN A 44 -3.25 -14.37 2.65
N LYS A 45 -3.11 -13.41 1.75
CA LYS A 45 -1.85 -13.21 1.01
C LYS A 45 -0.94 -12.22 1.73
N GLU A 46 0.37 -12.40 1.53
CA GLU A 46 1.41 -11.48 2.00
C GLU A 46 1.69 -10.44 0.92
N VAL A 47 1.63 -9.16 1.27
CA VAL A 47 1.72 -8.06 0.31
C VAL A 47 2.82 -7.08 0.73
N LEU A 48 3.59 -6.63 -0.26
CA LEU A 48 4.60 -5.59 -0.10
C LEU A 48 4.22 -4.38 -0.96
N ASP A 49 4.11 -3.22 -0.33
CA ASP A 49 3.84 -1.94 -1.00
C ASP A 49 5.09 -1.07 -0.87
N LEU A 50 5.84 -0.94 -1.96
CA LEU A 50 7.19 -0.35 -1.94
C LEU A 50 7.23 1.18 -1.89
N PHE A 51 6.22 1.86 -2.38
CA PHE A 51 6.15 3.32 -2.38
C PHE A 51 4.78 3.71 -1.82
N ALA A 52 4.60 3.43 -0.53
CA ALA A 52 3.28 3.42 0.07
C ALA A 52 2.60 4.80 0.15
N GLY A 53 3.38 5.86 0.33
CA GLY A 53 2.85 7.22 0.39
C GLY A 53 1.78 7.38 1.46
N THR A 54 0.55 7.62 1.05
CA THR A 54 -0.59 7.75 1.97
C THR A 54 -1.14 6.41 2.46
N GLY A 55 -0.62 5.30 1.92
CA GLY A 55 -1.12 3.96 2.26
C GLY A 55 -2.37 3.55 1.51
N ASN A 56 -2.79 4.31 0.52
CA ASN A 56 -4.03 4.06 -0.21
C ASN A 56 -4.16 2.62 -0.73
N ILE A 57 -3.10 2.11 -1.35
CA ILE A 57 -3.07 0.74 -1.88
C ILE A 57 -2.94 -0.28 -0.75
N SER A 58 -2.10 0.00 0.24
CA SER A 58 -1.91 -0.89 1.40
C SER A 58 -3.23 -1.14 2.13
N PHE A 59 -3.98 -0.08 2.41
CA PHE A 59 -5.27 -0.21 3.12
C PHE A 59 -6.28 -1.00 2.29
N GLU A 60 -6.26 -0.84 0.98
CA GLU A 60 -7.16 -1.58 0.11
C GLU A 60 -6.87 -3.09 0.14
N PHE A 61 -5.60 -3.48 0.04
CA PHE A 61 -5.21 -4.89 0.17
C PHE A 61 -5.65 -5.47 1.51
N ALA A 62 -5.37 -4.75 2.58
CA ALA A 62 -5.71 -5.23 3.92
C ALA A 62 -7.22 -5.34 4.13
N SER A 63 -7.98 -4.36 3.63
CA SER A 63 -9.45 -4.39 3.70
C SER A 63 -10.02 -5.59 2.94
N ARG A 64 -9.38 -6.01 1.86
CA ARG A 64 -9.83 -7.14 1.05
C ARG A 64 -9.33 -8.49 1.56
N GLY A 65 -8.70 -8.52 2.72
CA GLY A 65 -8.39 -9.76 3.41
C GLY A 65 -6.94 -10.23 3.35
N ALA A 66 -6.01 -9.41 2.86
CA ALA A 66 -4.59 -9.75 2.91
C ALA A 66 -4.19 -10.12 4.34
N ASN A 67 -3.34 -11.13 4.49
CA ASN A 67 -2.89 -11.56 5.79
C ASN A 67 -2.03 -10.50 6.47
N ASN A 68 -1.10 -9.92 5.73
CA ASN A 68 -0.30 -8.81 6.20
C ASN A 68 0.18 -7.99 5.01
N VAL A 69 0.17 -6.66 5.17
CA VAL A 69 0.70 -5.73 4.18
C VAL A 69 1.86 -4.98 4.81
N LEU A 70 3.03 -5.09 4.21
CA LEU A 70 4.20 -4.31 4.63
C LEU A 70 4.31 -3.10 3.72
N SER A 71 4.15 -1.93 4.31
CA SER A 71 4.22 -0.64 3.60
C SER A 71 5.60 -0.03 3.80
N ILE A 72 6.26 0.31 2.70
CA ILE A 72 7.61 0.89 2.71
C ILE A 72 7.55 2.29 2.10
N ASP A 73 8.18 3.23 2.76
CA ASP A 73 8.33 4.60 2.25
C ASP A 73 9.56 5.24 2.91
N GLN A 74 10.12 6.25 2.27
CA GLN A 74 11.25 6.99 2.83
C GLN A 74 10.80 8.11 3.77
N GLN A 75 9.56 8.57 3.63
CA GLN A 75 9.01 9.67 4.44
C GLN A 75 8.51 9.15 5.79
N MET A 76 9.07 9.68 6.87
CA MET A 76 8.63 9.28 8.22
C MET A 76 7.18 9.67 8.48
N SER A 77 6.72 10.79 7.93
CA SER A 77 5.32 11.21 8.05
C SER A 77 4.36 10.18 7.45
N SER A 78 4.76 9.56 6.33
CA SER A 78 4.00 8.48 5.70
C SER A 78 3.90 7.27 6.63
N ILE A 79 5.04 6.84 7.19
CA ILE A 79 5.10 5.68 8.07
C ILE A 79 4.24 5.87 9.31
N ARG A 80 4.31 7.03 9.93
CA ARG A 80 3.48 7.35 11.12
C ARG A 80 2.00 7.34 10.79
N PHE A 81 1.63 7.98 9.68
CA PHE A 81 0.23 8.06 9.27
C PHE A 81 -0.34 6.67 9.01
N ILE A 82 0.39 5.84 8.25
CA ILE A 82 -0.04 4.48 7.92
C ILE A 82 -0.21 3.65 9.19
N SER A 83 0.76 3.71 10.10
CA SER A 83 0.72 2.95 11.34
C SER A 83 -0.49 3.35 12.21
N GLU A 84 -0.73 4.65 12.37
CA GLU A 84 -1.84 5.15 13.17
C GLU A 84 -3.18 4.79 12.55
N LYS A 85 -3.31 4.96 11.23
CA LYS A 85 -4.57 4.68 10.54
C LYS A 85 -4.86 3.18 10.51
N ALA A 86 -3.84 2.34 10.37
CA ALA A 86 -4.01 0.89 10.42
C ALA A 86 -4.58 0.45 11.76
N LYS A 87 -4.10 1.02 12.85
CA LYS A 87 -4.64 0.75 14.18
C LYS A 87 -6.09 1.17 14.30
N GLU A 88 -6.39 2.39 13.84
CA GLU A 88 -7.74 2.94 13.90
C GLU A 88 -8.74 2.07 13.14
N LEU A 89 -8.35 1.58 11.97
CA LEU A 89 -9.19 0.75 11.11
C LEU A 89 -9.11 -0.74 11.43
N GLU A 90 -8.25 -1.11 12.38
CA GLU A 90 -8.01 -2.52 12.74
C GLU A 90 -7.61 -3.37 11.53
N LEU A 91 -6.71 -2.81 10.70
CA LEU A 91 -6.19 -3.47 9.52
C LEU A 91 -4.78 -4.00 9.74
N SER A 92 -4.49 -5.13 9.12
CA SER A 92 -3.20 -5.82 9.23
C SER A 92 -2.17 -5.20 8.29
N VAL A 93 -1.79 -3.96 8.59
CA VAL A 93 -0.79 -3.20 7.84
C VAL A 93 0.32 -2.79 8.79
N SER A 94 1.54 -3.17 8.46
CA SER A 94 2.73 -2.67 9.14
C SER A 94 3.47 -1.72 8.20
N SER A 95 4.21 -0.78 8.77
CA SER A 95 4.92 0.21 7.98
C SER A 95 6.36 0.36 8.45
N LYS A 96 7.26 0.59 7.51
CA LYS A 96 8.68 0.71 7.81
C LYS A 96 9.32 1.73 6.89
N ARG A 97 10.11 2.63 7.48
CA ARG A 97 10.89 3.57 6.71
C ARG A 97 12.10 2.85 6.14
N PHE A 98 12.18 2.79 4.82
CA PHE A 98 13.28 2.11 4.15
C PHE A 98 13.37 2.59 2.69
N ASP A 99 14.55 2.44 2.09
CA ASP A 99 14.74 2.72 0.65
C ASP A 99 14.25 1.49 -0.13
N ALA A 100 13.21 1.69 -0.94
CA ALA A 100 12.61 0.61 -1.73
C ALA A 100 13.62 -0.06 -2.66
N PHE A 101 14.52 0.70 -3.27
CA PHE A 101 15.52 0.13 -4.19
C PHE A 101 16.51 -0.76 -3.46
N LYS A 102 16.89 -0.39 -2.23
CA LYS A 102 17.76 -1.22 -1.41
C LYS A 102 17.04 -2.48 -0.93
N LEU A 103 15.76 -2.35 -0.60
CA LEU A 103 14.97 -3.48 -0.14
C LEU A 103 14.81 -4.54 -1.24
N ILE A 104 14.53 -4.11 -2.47
CA ILE A 104 14.35 -5.01 -3.61
C ILE A 104 15.57 -5.92 -3.77
N SER A 105 16.78 -5.37 -3.61
CA SER A 105 18.00 -6.15 -3.75
C SER A 105 18.22 -7.19 -2.67
N LYS A 106 17.48 -7.08 -1.55
CA LYS A 106 17.61 -7.97 -0.40
C LYS A 106 16.47 -8.96 -0.25
N LEU A 107 15.45 -8.88 -1.11
CA LEU A 107 14.28 -9.76 -0.99
C LEU A 107 14.64 -11.19 -1.35
N SER A 108 14.17 -12.11 -0.50
CA SER A 108 14.23 -13.54 -0.82
C SER A 108 13.12 -13.89 -1.80
N PRO A 109 13.35 -14.85 -2.72
CA PRO A 109 12.29 -15.32 -3.60
C PRO A 109 11.08 -15.81 -2.80
N HIS A 110 9.89 -15.50 -3.29
CA HIS A 110 8.62 -15.95 -2.71
C HIS A 110 8.33 -15.42 -1.31
N SER A 111 8.98 -14.30 -0.90
CA SER A 111 8.69 -13.66 0.38
C SER A 111 7.28 -13.05 0.44
N PHE A 112 6.77 -12.63 -0.71
CA PHE A 112 5.47 -11.98 -0.84
C PHE A 112 4.69 -12.58 -2.01
N ASP A 113 3.36 -12.60 -1.87
CA ASP A 113 2.46 -13.03 -2.94
C ASP A 113 2.20 -11.92 -3.95
N PHE A 114 2.14 -10.68 -3.47
CA PHE A 114 1.98 -9.48 -4.30
C PHE A 114 3.03 -8.45 -3.92
N ILE A 115 3.64 -7.84 -4.91
CA ILE A 115 4.53 -6.69 -4.71
C ILE A 115 4.01 -5.56 -5.59
N PHE A 116 3.58 -4.47 -4.94
CA PHE A 116 3.10 -3.28 -5.65
C PHE A 116 4.17 -2.20 -5.59
N ALA A 117 4.45 -1.57 -6.72
CA ALA A 117 5.44 -0.51 -6.81
C ALA A 117 4.94 0.58 -7.76
N ASP A 118 4.65 1.75 -7.22
CA ASP A 118 4.29 2.94 -8.00
C ASP A 118 5.23 4.08 -7.59
N PRO A 119 6.49 4.06 -8.12
CA PRO A 119 7.49 5.01 -7.71
C PRO A 119 7.18 6.43 -8.21
N PRO A 120 7.68 7.47 -7.51
CA PRO A 120 7.49 8.84 -7.98
C PRO A 120 8.27 9.07 -9.27
N TYR A 121 7.61 9.66 -10.26
CA TYR A 121 8.21 9.88 -11.58
C TYR A 121 9.36 10.88 -11.59
N SER A 122 9.46 11.70 -10.58
CA SER A 122 10.56 12.67 -10.46
C SER A 122 11.87 12.05 -9.96
N ASN A 123 11.85 10.76 -9.57
CA ASN A 123 13.03 10.08 -9.06
C ASN A 123 13.93 9.64 -10.22
N SER A 124 15.17 10.12 -10.25
CA SER A 124 16.13 9.82 -11.31
C SER A 124 16.48 8.34 -11.43
N LYS A 125 16.28 7.56 -10.36
CA LYS A 125 16.55 6.12 -10.36
C LYS A 125 15.57 5.30 -11.19
N ILE A 126 14.52 5.91 -11.68
CA ILE A 126 13.45 5.23 -12.43
C ILE A 126 13.75 5.20 -13.93
N LYS A 127 14.67 6.00 -14.38
CA LYS A 127 14.97 6.09 -15.82
C LYS A 127 15.57 4.82 -16.40
#